data_fa70af9aa5382417f14af6d90db759f3
#
_entry.id   fa70af9aa5382417f14af6d90db759f3
#
_cell.length_a   1.000
_cell.length_b   1.000
_cell.length_c   1.000
_cell.angle_alpha   90.00
_cell.angle_beta   90.00
_cell.angle_gamma   90.00
#
_symmetry.space_group_name_H-M   'P 1'
#
loop_
_entity.id
_entity.type
_entity.pdbx_description
1 polymer ?
#
loop_
_entity_poly.entity_id
_entity_poly.type
_entity_poly.pdbx_seq_one_letter_code
_entity_poly.pdbx_strand_id
1 'polypeptide(L)'
;MLNKNLQLQAQTLFTAWFETFEPFDGVVPDSWQQITLGDIAEIKTNSFNPQKNPDALIEHYSIPAFDENKYPVFEYGSGIKSNKYILSNNSVMISKLNPDTKRVWRPLCLSDLAVSSTEFIIFEPYNPKYKDYVYSVIDSQGFTDWMCSHTTGSTNSRQRTTPATTLNYNLWMPDDESIEKFLSAVTPMYDLISQNLCQNQELVSLRGSLLPKLMSGELDVSEIDI
;
A
#
# COMPACT_ATOMS: atom_id res chain seq x y z
N MET A 1 -5.95 13.66 8.76
CA MET A 1 -4.79 14.58 8.86
C MET A 1 -3.55 13.84 9.37
N LEU A 2 -3.62 13.08 10.49
CA LEU A 2 -2.49 12.35 11.09
C LEU A 2 -1.80 11.38 10.12
N ASN A 3 -2.52 10.47 9.49
CA ASN A 3 -1.95 9.48 8.55
C ASN A 3 -1.21 10.14 7.38
N LYS A 4 -1.73 11.27 6.86
CA LYS A 4 -1.03 12.01 5.81
C LYS A 4 0.32 12.57 6.28
N ASN A 5 0.38 13.05 7.53
CA ASN A 5 1.64 13.56 8.09
C ASN A 5 2.65 12.44 8.32
N LEU A 6 2.21 11.28 8.84
CA LEU A 6 3.10 10.12 9.01
C LEU A 6 3.64 9.62 7.66
N GLN A 7 2.79 9.53 6.64
CA GLN A 7 3.21 9.17 5.29
C GLN A 7 4.24 10.16 4.74
N LEU A 8 4.00 11.47 4.90
CA LEU A 8 4.91 12.51 4.44
C LEU A 8 6.26 12.45 5.18
N GLN A 9 6.25 12.21 6.49
CA GLN A 9 7.48 12.04 7.27
C GLN A 9 8.30 10.84 6.79
N ALA A 10 7.65 9.69 6.58
CA ALA A 10 8.33 8.50 6.05
C ALA A 10 8.91 8.75 4.65
N GLN A 11 8.17 9.43 3.76
CA GLN A 11 8.66 9.81 2.43
C GLN A 11 9.83 10.80 2.51
N THR A 12 9.77 11.79 3.42
CA THR A 12 10.87 12.73 3.63
C THR A 12 12.13 12.02 4.10
N LEU A 13 12.00 11.07 5.04
CA LEU A 13 13.11 10.24 5.48
C LEU A 13 13.69 9.41 4.32
N PHE A 14 12.84 8.81 3.50
CA PHE A 14 13.30 8.04 2.34
C PHE A 14 14.09 8.93 1.38
N THR A 15 13.57 10.09 1.02
CA THR A 15 14.25 11.05 0.14
C THR A 15 15.58 11.50 0.74
N ALA A 16 15.62 11.89 2.02
CA ALA A 16 16.83 12.32 2.69
C ALA A 16 17.93 11.24 2.72
N TRP A 17 17.54 9.98 2.90
CA TRP A 17 18.48 8.87 3.02
C TRP A 17 18.94 8.33 1.67
N PHE A 18 18.02 8.13 0.71
CA PHE A 18 18.27 7.32 -0.50
C PHE A 18 18.24 8.10 -1.82
N GLU A 19 17.82 9.38 -1.79
CA GLU A 19 17.80 10.24 -2.97
C GLU A 19 18.77 11.43 -2.83
N THR A 20 18.81 12.08 -1.67
CA THR A 20 19.69 13.24 -1.42
C THR A 20 20.89 12.94 -0.52
N PHE A 21 20.92 11.78 0.15
CA PHE A 21 22.01 11.29 1.01
C PHE A 21 22.40 12.25 2.13
N GLU A 22 21.46 13.02 2.65
CA GLU A 22 21.72 14.05 3.69
C GLU A 22 22.44 13.51 4.94
N PRO A 23 22.10 12.32 5.50
CA PRO A 23 22.82 11.75 6.64
C PRO A 23 24.27 11.35 6.32
N PHE A 24 24.66 11.40 5.07
CA PHE A 24 25.96 10.97 4.53
C PHE A 24 26.65 12.11 3.78
N ASP A 25 26.44 13.37 4.20
CA ASP A 25 27.02 14.57 3.61
C ASP A 25 26.75 14.73 2.10
N GLY A 26 25.62 14.19 1.62
CA GLY A 26 25.20 14.25 0.22
C GLY A 26 25.94 13.26 -0.70
N VAL A 27 26.68 12.30 -0.14
CA VAL A 27 27.47 11.31 -0.90
C VAL A 27 26.98 9.89 -0.59
N VAL A 28 26.82 9.08 -1.62
CA VAL A 28 26.49 7.67 -1.44
C VAL A 28 27.63 6.96 -0.70
N PRO A 29 27.35 6.25 0.42
CA PRO A 29 28.37 5.48 1.12
C PRO A 29 29.00 4.39 0.24
N ASP A 30 30.31 4.18 0.34
CA ASP A 30 31.03 3.17 -0.44
C ASP A 30 30.54 1.73 -0.18
N SER A 31 29.90 1.49 0.98
CA SER A 31 29.31 0.18 1.34
C SER A 31 28.00 -0.11 0.63
N TRP A 32 27.36 0.88 0.00
CA TRP A 32 26.09 0.70 -0.68
C TRP A 32 26.28 0.23 -2.11
N GLN A 33 25.30 -0.53 -2.59
CA GLN A 33 25.33 -1.10 -3.94
C GLN A 33 24.17 -0.57 -4.77
N GLN A 34 24.44 -0.19 -6.01
CA GLN A 34 23.39 0.08 -6.95
C GLN A 34 22.83 -1.25 -7.49
N ILE A 35 21.53 -1.45 -7.30
CA ILE A 35 20.81 -2.65 -7.72
C ILE A 35 19.51 -2.26 -8.42
N THR A 36 18.78 -3.25 -8.93
CA THR A 36 17.42 -3.07 -9.43
C THR A 36 16.39 -3.52 -8.40
N LEU A 37 15.15 -3.06 -8.52
CA LEU A 37 14.04 -3.53 -7.68
C LEU A 37 13.85 -5.06 -7.80
N GLY A 38 14.12 -5.62 -8.99
CA GLY A 38 14.04 -7.06 -9.25
C GLY A 38 15.08 -7.89 -8.49
N ASP A 39 16.17 -7.29 -8.00
CA ASP A 39 17.18 -7.99 -7.20
C ASP A 39 16.70 -8.23 -5.75
N ILE A 40 15.70 -7.47 -5.27
CA ILE A 40 15.20 -7.58 -3.88
C ILE A 40 13.72 -7.97 -3.78
N ALA A 41 12.96 -7.92 -4.88
CA ALA A 41 11.54 -8.23 -4.89
C ALA A 41 11.10 -8.90 -6.20
N GLU A 42 10.04 -9.65 -6.13
CA GLU A 42 9.36 -10.24 -7.30
C GLU A 42 7.93 -9.69 -7.45
N ILE A 43 7.38 -9.83 -8.66
CA ILE A 43 5.98 -9.51 -8.91
C ILE A 43 5.13 -10.77 -8.74
N LYS A 44 4.11 -10.70 -7.88
CA LYS A 44 3.14 -11.79 -7.67
C LYS A 44 1.89 -11.61 -8.54
N THR A 45 1.49 -12.70 -9.20
CA THR A 45 0.30 -12.76 -10.05
C THR A 45 -0.55 -13.99 -9.76
N ASN A 46 -0.51 -14.50 -8.51
CA ASN A 46 -1.29 -15.66 -8.10
C ASN A 46 -2.78 -15.36 -8.24
N SER A 47 -3.40 -15.94 -9.26
CA SER A 47 -4.77 -15.62 -9.64
C SER A 47 -5.79 -16.37 -8.76
N PHE A 48 -6.79 -15.63 -8.28
CA PHE A 48 -7.96 -16.13 -7.58
C PHE A 48 -9.23 -15.81 -8.39
N ASN A 49 -10.12 -16.81 -8.52
CA ASN A 49 -11.42 -16.63 -9.16
C ASN A 49 -12.53 -16.58 -8.11
N PRO A 50 -13.07 -15.38 -7.79
CA PRO A 50 -14.13 -15.22 -6.81
C PRO A 50 -15.42 -15.97 -7.17
N GLN A 51 -15.76 -16.05 -8.46
CA GLN A 51 -16.99 -16.73 -8.93
C GLN A 51 -17.00 -18.26 -8.66
N LYS A 52 -15.83 -18.86 -8.46
CA LYS A 52 -15.70 -20.26 -8.04
C LYS A 52 -15.87 -20.44 -6.52
N ASN A 53 -15.90 -19.34 -5.78
CA ASN A 53 -16.07 -19.32 -4.33
C ASN A 53 -17.10 -18.24 -3.95
N PRO A 54 -18.37 -18.39 -4.41
CA PRO A 54 -19.37 -17.32 -4.33
C PRO A 54 -19.72 -16.91 -2.89
N ASP A 55 -19.65 -17.85 -1.95
CA ASP A 55 -20.01 -17.66 -0.54
C ASP A 55 -18.81 -17.25 0.33
N ALA A 56 -17.59 -17.18 -0.23
CA ALA A 56 -16.42 -16.72 0.51
C ALA A 56 -16.49 -15.21 0.75
N LEU A 57 -16.30 -14.81 2.00
CA LEU A 57 -16.10 -13.39 2.35
C LEU A 57 -14.67 -13.02 2.03
N ILE A 58 -14.49 -12.05 1.15
CA ILE A 58 -13.21 -11.67 0.54
C ILE A 58 -12.83 -10.26 0.97
N GLU A 59 -11.62 -10.10 1.46
CA GLU A 59 -11.00 -8.80 1.71
C GLU A 59 -10.45 -8.26 0.39
N HIS A 60 -11.19 -7.35 -0.25
CA HIS A 60 -10.93 -6.89 -1.61
C HIS A 60 -10.31 -5.49 -1.65
N TYR A 61 -9.11 -5.42 -2.21
CA TYR A 61 -8.36 -4.20 -2.47
C TYR A 61 -8.59 -3.75 -3.92
N SER A 62 -9.38 -2.71 -4.10
CA SER A 62 -9.72 -2.16 -5.42
C SER A 62 -9.33 -0.69 -5.55
N ILE A 63 -9.24 -0.18 -6.78
CA ILE A 63 -8.99 1.26 -7.02
C ILE A 63 -10.06 2.13 -6.36
N PRO A 64 -11.38 1.84 -6.49
CA PRO A 64 -12.39 2.61 -5.78
C PRO A 64 -12.21 2.61 -4.25
N ALA A 65 -11.91 1.47 -3.65
CA ALA A 65 -11.66 1.37 -2.21
C ALA A 65 -10.43 2.19 -1.77
N PHE A 66 -9.39 2.23 -2.61
CA PHE A 66 -8.24 3.09 -2.35
C PHE A 66 -8.62 4.57 -2.38
N ASP A 67 -9.34 4.99 -3.42
CA ASP A 67 -9.69 6.40 -3.65
C ASP A 67 -10.68 6.91 -2.60
N GLU A 68 -11.52 6.03 -2.03
CA GLU A 68 -12.49 6.37 -1.00
C GLU A 68 -11.83 6.61 0.37
N ASN A 69 -11.15 5.61 0.91
CA ASN A 69 -10.64 5.68 2.29
C ASN A 69 -9.35 4.88 2.56
N LYS A 70 -8.72 4.30 1.53
CA LYS A 70 -7.55 3.42 1.63
C LYS A 70 -7.75 2.24 2.58
N TYR A 71 -8.98 1.69 2.60
CA TYR A 71 -9.35 0.53 3.39
C TYR A 71 -10.01 -0.52 2.49
N PRO A 72 -9.73 -1.83 2.67
CA PRO A 72 -10.33 -2.88 1.84
C PRO A 72 -11.85 -2.97 2.04
N VAL A 73 -12.56 -3.44 1.02
CA VAL A 73 -13.98 -3.77 1.12
C VAL A 73 -14.12 -5.26 1.38
N PHE A 74 -14.96 -5.63 2.36
CA PHE A 74 -15.33 -7.01 2.61
C PHE A 74 -16.60 -7.33 1.85
N GLU A 75 -16.50 -8.21 0.86
CA GLU A 75 -17.64 -8.59 0.01
C GLU A 75 -17.61 -10.08 -0.36
N TYR A 76 -18.77 -10.65 -0.65
CA TYR A 76 -18.85 -12.04 -1.07
C TYR A 76 -18.33 -12.24 -2.49
N GLY A 77 -17.73 -13.41 -2.75
CA GLY A 77 -17.20 -13.77 -4.06
C GLY A 77 -18.20 -13.65 -5.20
N SER A 78 -19.50 -13.87 -4.93
CA SER A 78 -20.59 -13.68 -5.89
C SER A 78 -20.69 -12.23 -6.42
N GLY A 79 -20.28 -11.23 -5.64
CA GLY A 79 -20.25 -9.81 -6.04
C GLY A 79 -19.09 -9.44 -6.95
N ILE A 80 -18.01 -10.23 -6.95
CA ILE A 80 -16.76 -9.90 -7.65
C ILE A 80 -16.71 -10.66 -8.99
N LYS A 81 -16.86 -9.94 -10.10
CA LYS A 81 -17.02 -10.55 -11.43
C LYS A 81 -15.73 -10.93 -12.17
N SER A 82 -14.58 -10.44 -11.72
CA SER A 82 -13.30 -10.66 -12.41
C SER A 82 -12.27 -11.33 -11.49
N ASN A 83 -11.32 -12.05 -12.10
CA ASN A 83 -10.19 -12.60 -11.36
C ASN A 83 -9.45 -11.52 -10.58
N LYS A 84 -8.85 -11.91 -9.47
CA LYS A 84 -8.06 -11.09 -8.56
C LYS A 84 -6.69 -11.73 -8.34
N TYR A 85 -5.77 -10.98 -7.76
CA TYR A 85 -4.50 -11.51 -7.28
C TYR A 85 -4.55 -11.70 -5.77
N ILE A 86 -4.04 -12.84 -5.29
CA ILE A 86 -3.92 -13.13 -3.86
C ILE A 86 -2.82 -12.25 -3.27
N LEU A 87 -3.08 -11.71 -2.09
CA LEU A 87 -2.13 -10.94 -1.29
C LEU A 87 -1.61 -11.78 -0.12
N SER A 88 -0.42 -11.48 0.32
CA SER A 88 0.18 -11.96 1.57
C SER A 88 0.50 -10.78 2.51
N ASN A 89 0.83 -11.09 3.75
CA ASN A 89 1.31 -10.09 4.70
C ASN A 89 2.63 -9.42 4.26
N ASN A 90 3.34 -9.99 3.28
CA ASN A 90 4.57 -9.45 2.73
C ASN A 90 4.36 -8.62 1.47
N SER A 91 3.11 -8.56 0.97
CA SER A 91 2.79 -7.81 -0.24
C SER A 91 2.79 -6.29 -0.02
N VAL A 92 3.32 -5.56 -1.00
CA VAL A 92 3.11 -4.12 -1.20
C VAL A 92 2.70 -3.90 -2.65
N MET A 93 1.91 -2.87 -2.95
CA MET A 93 1.39 -2.74 -4.29
C MET A 93 1.19 -1.31 -4.75
N ILE A 94 1.28 -1.09 -6.08
CA ILE A 94 1.02 0.19 -6.74
C ILE A 94 0.10 -0.04 -7.94
N SER A 95 -0.78 0.93 -8.23
CA SER A 95 -1.60 0.88 -9.43
C SER A 95 -0.75 1.05 -10.68
N LYS A 96 -0.89 0.12 -11.64
CA LYS A 96 -0.31 0.28 -12.98
C LYS A 96 -1.12 1.23 -13.86
N LEU A 97 -2.38 1.48 -13.49
CA LEU A 97 -3.31 2.33 -14.22
C LEU A 97 -3.14 3.78 -13.78
N ASN A 98 -2.89 4.65 -14.75
CA ASN A 98 -2.66 6.09 -14.56
C ASN A 98 -1.65 6.35 -13.43
N PRO A 99 -0.37 6.04 -13.63
CA PRO A 99 0.64 6.11 -12.56
C PRO A 99 0.87 7.52 -12.03
N ASP A 100 0.51 8.57 -12.78
CA ASP A 100 0.45 9.97 -12.33
C ASP A 100 -0.52 10.17 -11.16
N THR A 101 -1.60 9.38 -11.12
CA THR A 101 -2.49 9.30 -9.97
C THR A 101 -1.96 8.24 -9.01
N LYS A 102 -0.95 8.59 -8.26
CA LYS A 102 -0.20 7.71 -7.38
C LYS A 102 -1.10 6.97 -6.38
N ARG A 103 -1.26 5.64 -6.54
CA ARG A 103 -2.01 4.76 -5.66
C ARG A 103 -1.11 3.64 -5.18
N VAL A 104 -0.47 3.85 -4.05
CA VAL A 104 0.43 2.90 -3.40
C VAL A 104 -0.23 2.38 -2.14
N TRP A 105 -0.25 1.07 -1.97
CA TRP A 105 -0.92 0.41 -0.86
C TRP A 105 0.01 -0.56 -0.13
N ARG A 106 0.02 -0.48 1.18
CA ARG A 106 0.57 -1.47 2.10
C ARG A 106 -0.64 -2.24 2.65
N PRO A 107 -1.00 -3.40 2.06
CA PRO A 107 -2.21 -4.13 2.45
C PRO A 107 -2.20 -4.51 3.93
N LEU A 108 -3.38 -4.47 4.55
CA LEU A 108 -3.56 -4.83 5.96
C LEU A 108 -3.61 -6.35 6.16
N CYS A 109 -4.17 -7.07 5.16
CA CYS A 109 -4.38 -8.53 5.19
C CYS A 109 -5.03 -8.98 6.51
N LEU A 110 -6.23 -8.45 6.78
CA LEU A 110 -7.00 -8.68 8.00
C LEU A 110 -7.68 -10.05 8.03
N SER A 111 -7.75 -10.72 6.88
CA SER A 111 -8.34 -12.04 6.71
C SER A 111 -7.42 -12.97 5.94
N ASP A 112 -7.71 -14.27 6.00
CA ASP A 112 -6.95 -15.30 5.25
C ASP A 112 -7.14 -15.19 3.73
N LEU A 113 -8.16 -14.45 3.28
CA LEU A 113 -8.48 -14.29 1.86
C LEU A 113 -8.48 -12.80 1.46
N ALA A 114 -7.29 -12.21 1.46
CA ALA A 114 -7.04 -10.88 0.95
C ALA A 114 -6.67 -10.96 -0.53
N VAL A 115 -7.35 -10.16 -1.35
CA VAL A 115 -7.11 -10.12 -2.81
C VAL A 115 -7.11 -8.70 -3.33
N SER A 116 -6.36 -8.45 -4.41
CA SER A 116 -6.34 -7.15 -5.09
C SER A 116 -6.91 -7.22 -6.50
N SER A 117 -7.36 -6.06 -6.99
CA SER A 117 -7.62 -5.85 -8.41
C SER A 117 -6.35 -6.14 -9.22
N THR A 118 -6.52 -6.77 -10.39
CA THR A 118 -5.41 -7.02 -11.32
C THR A 118 -4.83 -5.72 -11.94
N GLU A 119 -5.41 -4.57 -11.63
CA GLU A 119 -4.83 -3.25 -11.99
C GLU A 119 -3.70 -2.82 -11.04
N PHE A 120 -3.45 -3.55 -9.94
CA PHE A 120 -2.27 -3.35 -9.12
C PHE A 120 -1.12 -4.26 -9.54
N ILE A 121 0.10 -3.75 -9.43
CA ILE A 121 1.34 -4.51 -9.46
C ILE A 121 1.64 -4.85 -7.99
N ILE A 122 1.79 -6.14 -7.69
CA ILE A 122 2.07 -6.62 -6.33
C ILE A 122 3.54 -7.00 -6.28
N PHE A 123 4.27 -6.35 -5.39
CA PHE A 123 5.65 -6.71 -5.08
C PHE A 123 5.71 -7.50 -3.78
N GLU A 124 6.49 -8.57 -3.78
CA GLU A 124 6.86 -9.30 -2.57
C GLU A 124 8.39 -9.33 -2.47
N PRO A 125 8.97 -8.69 -1.45
CA PRO A 125 10.39 -8.79 -1.17
C PRO A 125 10.80 -10.24 -0.91
N TYR A 126 11.94 -10.66 -1.46
CA TYR A 126 12.53 -11.98 -1.18
C TYR A 126 12.85 -12.16 0.31
N ASN A 127 13.28 -11.08 0.96
CA ASN A 127 13.43 -11.03 2.41
C ASN A 127 12.32 -10.16 3.01
N PRO A 128 11.42 -10.74 3.84
CA PRO A 128 10.32 -10.01 4.47
C PRO A 128 10.74 -8.77 5.27
N LYS A 129 11.97 -8.75 5.79
CA LYS A 129 12.57 -7.59 6.46
C LYS A 129 12.51 -6.32 5.60
N TYR A 130 12.60 -6.46 4.28
CA TYR A 130 12.64 -5.33 3.36
C TYR A 130 11.26 -4.85 2.88
N LYS A 131 10.15 -5.37 3.44
CA LYS A 131 8.80 -4.97 3.05
C LYS A 131 8.63 -3.45 3.05
N ASP A 132 8.96 -2.80 4.15
CA ASP A 132 8.74 -1.36 4.32
C ASP A 132 9.78 -0.52 3.56
N TYR A 133 10.96 -1.09 3.25
CA TYR A 133 11.90 -0.48 2.32
C TYR A 133 11.35 -0.50 0.89
N VAL A 134 10.90 -1.66 0.40
CA VAL A 134 10.27 -1.78 -0.93
C VAL A 134 9.01 -0.91 -1.02
N TYR A 135 8.21 -0.85 0.06
CA TYR A 135 7.07 0.06 0.13
C TYR A 135 7.50 1.52 -0.03
N SER A 136 8.55 1.96 0.66
CA SER A 136 9.09 3.31 0.55
C SER A 136 9.61 3.61 -0.85
N VAL A 137 10.30 2.64 -1.49
CA VAL A 137 10.77 2.75 -2.88
C VAL A 137 9.61 2.99 -3.82
N ILE A 138 8.57 2.13 -3.81
CA ILE A 138 7.44 2.26 -4.74
C ILE A 138 6.54 3.46 -4.43
N ASP A 139 6.62 4.02 -3.20
CA ASP A 139 5.94 5.25 -2.80
C ASP A 139 6.80 6.49 -3.04
N SER A 140 8.01 6.39 -3.56
CA SER A 140 8.86 7.55 -3.87
C SER A 140 8.38 8.30 -5.11
N GLN A 141 8.76 9.58 -5.21
CA GLN A 141 8.48 10.38 -6.42
C GLN A 141 9.31 9.85 -7.58
N GLY A 142 10.56 9.47 -7.37
CA GLY A 142 11.44 8.92 -8.39
C GLY A 142 10.85 7.66 -9.05
N PHE A 143 10.25 6.75 -8.27
CA PHE A 143 9.56 5.58 -8.81
C PHE A 143 8.30 5.95 -9.60
N THR A 144 7.53 6.93 -9.13
CA THR A 144 6.35 7.44 -9.86
C THR A 144 6.74 8.02 -11.21
N ASP A 145 7.78 8.86 -11.25
CA ASP A 145 8.30 9.47 -12.48
C ASP A 145 8.84 8.41 -13.44
N TRP A 146 9.52 7.40 -12.92
CA TRP A 146 9.94 6.24 -13.70
C TRP A 146 8.76 5.52 -14.33
N MET A 147 7.72 5.21 -13.55
CA MET A 147 6.51 4.56 -14.06
C MET A 147 5.84 5.40 -15.15
N CYS A 148 5.71 6.71 -14.96
CA CYS A 148 5.13 7.64 -15.94
C CYS A 148 5.92 7.66 -17.25
N SER A 149 7.25 7.63 -17.17
CA SER A 149 8.12 7.63 -18.37
C SER A 149 8.07 6.31 -19.15
N HIS A 150 7.61 5.22 -18.53
CA HIS A 150 7.50 3.89 -19.13
C HIS A 150 6.05 3.45 -19.37
N THR A 151 5.12 4.41 -19.49
CA THR A 151 3.73 4.10 -19.79
C THR A 151 3.53 3.73 -21.25
N THR A 152 2.57 2.85 -21.49
CA THR A 152 2.04 2.53 -22.80
C THR A 152 0.57 2.94 -22.86
N GLY A 153 0.11 3.45 -23.99
CA GLY A 153 -1.28 3.86 -24.19
C GLY A 153 -1.39 5.18 -24.98
N SER A 154 -2.35 5.28 -25.87
CA SER A 154 -2.53 6.42 -26.78
C SER A 154 -3.41 7.54 -26.21
N THR A 155 -4.02 7.36 -25.03
CA THR A 155 -4.89 8.35 -24.41
C THR A 155 -4.52 8.57 -22.94
N ASN A 156 -4.51 9.82 -22.49
CA ASN A 156 -4.18 10.20 -21.11
C ASN A 156 -5.03 9.50 -20.04
N SER A 157 -6.21 8.98 -20.39
CA SER A 157 -7.14 8.38 -19.44
C SER A 157 -6.95 6.87 -19.21
N ARG A 158 -6.02 6.21 -19.96
CA ARG A 158 -5.81 4.74 -19.87
C ARG A 158 -4.34 4.35 -20.04
N GLN A 159 -3.45 5.18 -19.56
CA GLN A 159 -2.03 4.84 -19.53
C GLN A 159 -1.78 3.72 -18.54
N ARG A 160 -0.94 2.75 -18.91
CA ARG A 160 -0.54 1.65 -18.04
C ARG A 160 0.96 1.44 -18.13
N THR A 161 1.58 1.24 -16.99
CA THR A 161 2.96 0.77 -16.91
C THR A 161 2.99 -0.75 -17.02
N THR A 162 3.90 -1.28 -17.81
CA THR A 162 4.13 -2.73 -17.89
C THR A 162 4.75 -3.22 -16.59
N PRO A 163 4.13 -4.21 -15.88
CA PRO A 163 4.64 -4.66 -14.59
C PRO A 163 6.13 -5.08 -14.62
N ALA A 164 6.54 -5.87 -15.60
CA ALA A 164 7.93 -6.35 -15.68
C ALA A 164 8.97 -5.23 -15.80
N THR A 165 8.62 -4.09 -16.42
CA THR A 165 9.54 -2.94 -16.53
C THR A 165 9.84 -2.34 -15.16
N THR A 166 8.92 -2.41 -14.21
CA THR A 166 9.13 -1.81 -12.87
C THR A 166 10.24 -2.49 -12.09
N LEU A 167 10.54 -3.77 -12.38
CA LEU A 167 11.66 -4.48 -11.78
C LEU A 167 13.04 -3.94 -12.20
N ASN A 168 13.10 -3.20 -13.30
CA ASN A 168 14.34 -2.57 -13.80
C ASN A 168 14.61 -1.19 -13.15
N TYR A 169 13.78 -0.76 -12.21
CA TYR A 169 14.02 0.49 -11.49
C TYR A 169 15.29 0.38 -10.65
N ASN A 170 16.25 1.30 -10.90
CA ASN A 170 17.50 1.34 -10.15
C ASN A 170 17.30 2.00 -8.79
N LEU A 171 17.90 1.41 -7.78
CA LEU A 171 17.87 1.91 -6.41
C LEU A 171 19.21 1.61 -5.69
N TRP A 172 19.43 2.26 -4.56
CA TRP A 172 20.56 1.98 -3.71
C TRP A 172 20.20 0.99 -2.63
N MET A 173 20.88 -0.16 -2.60
CA MET A 173 20.77 -1.10 -1.48
C MET A 173 21.79 -0.70 -0.41
N PRO A 174 21.32 -0.22 0.76
CA PRO A 174 22.20 0.15 1.85
C PRO A 174 22.83 -1.09 2.52
N ASP A 175 23.86 -0.84 3.32
CA ASP A 175 24.36 -1.86 4.24
C ASP A 175 23.32 -2.17 5.36
N ASP A 176 23.54 -3.30 6.05
CA ASP A 176 22.60 -3.79 7.06
C ASP A 176 22.36 -2.80 8.20
N GLU A 177 23.37 -2.03 8.62
CA GLU A 177 23.23 -1.05 9.68
C GLU A 177 22.35 0.14 9.24
N SER A 178 22.58 0.66 8.04
CA SER A 178 21.84 1.78 7.50
C SER A 178 20.37 1.40 7.25
N ILE A 179 20.11 0.23 6.67
CA ILE A 179 18.71 -0.19 6.42
C ILE A 179 17.97 -0.47 7.72
N GLU A 180 18.61 -1.04 8.75
CA GLU A 180 17.99 -1.25 10.05
C GLU A 180 17.62 0.05 10.74
N LYS A 181 18.50 1.04 10.71
CA LYS A 181 18.21 2.40 11.24
C LYS A 181 17.02 3.03 10.51
N PHE A 182 17.00 2.97 9.18
CA PHE A 182 15.88 3.48 8.39
C PHE A 182 14.57 2.78 8.75
N LEU A 183 14.55 1.45 8.72
CA LEU A 183 13.36 0.65 9.02
C LEU A 183 12.86 0.88 10.44
N SER A 184 13.76 1.03 11.43
CA SER A 184 13.38 1.33 12.81
C SER A 184 12.64 2.67 12.95
N ALA A 185 12.89 3.61 12.05
CA ALA A 185 12.19 4.90 12.00
C ALA A 185 10.86 4.83 11.25
N VAL A 186 10.80 4.18 10.07
CA VAL A 186 9.62 4.25 9.20
C VAL A 186 8.58 3.16 9.48
N THR A 187 8.98 1.95 9.88
CA THR A 187 8.03 0.84 10.14
C THR A 187 6.99 1.21 11.20
N PRO A 188 7.35 1.83 12.36
CA PRO A 188 6.35 2.27 13.33
C PRO A 188 5.36 3.30 12.77
N MET A 189 5.79 4.16 11.84
CA MET A 189 4.90 5.12 11.20
C MET A 189 3.87 4.42 10.32
N TYR A 190 4.31 3.44 9.52
CA TYR A 190 3.42 2.65 8.65
C TYR A 190 2.46 1.76 9.47
N ASP A 191 2.93 1.19 10.57
CA ASP A 191 2.08 0.40 11.46
C ASP A 191 1.03 1.27 12.16
N LEU A 192 1.40 2.48 12.58
CA LEU A 192 0.45 3.44 13.15
C LEU A 192 -0.59 3.89 12.12
N ILE A 193 -0.19 4.10 10.84
CA ILE A 193 -1.14 4.36 9.74
C ILE A 193 -2.13 3.20 9.62
N SER A 194 -1.64 1.96 9.61
CA SER A 194 -2.48 0.75 9.52
C SER A 194 -3.47 0.65 10.68
N GLN A 195 -3.01 0.88 11.91
CA GLN A 195 -3.85 0.90 13.11
C GLN A 195 -4.93 1.98 13.02
N ASN A 196 -4.56 3.20 12.63
CA ASN A 196 -5.50 4.31 12.47
C ASN A 196 -6.57 4.02 11.40
N LEU A 197 -6.22 3.33 10.31
CA LEU A 197 -7.19 2.93 9.29
C LEU A 197 -8.21 1.94 9.85
N CYS A 198 -7.77 0.93 10.61
CA CYS A 198 -8.65 -0.02 11.28
C CYS A 198 -9.56 0.67 12.30
N GLN A 199 -9.02 1.52 13.17
CA GLN A 199 -9.78 2.26 14.17
C GLN A 199 -10.82 3.19 13.53
N ASN A 200 -10.46 3.87 12.43
CA ASN A 200 -11.40 4.72 11.70
C ASN A 200 -12.58 3.90 11.16
N GLN A 201 -12.32 2.70 10.63
CA GLN A 201 -13.38 1.83 10.13
C GLN A 201 -14.29 1.31 11.27
N GLU A 202 -13.73 0.96 12.41
CA GLU A 202 -14.50 0.58 13.60
C GLU A 202 -15.40 1.73 14.07
N LEU A 203 -14.85 2.95 14.14
CA LEU A 203 -15.61 4.15 14.54
C LEU A 203 -16.74 4.48 13.53
N VAL A 204 -16.49 4.31 12.23
CA VAL A 204 -17.53 4.48 11.19
C VAL A 204 -18.65 3.46 11.39
N SER A 205 -18.30 2.19 11.63
CA SER A 205 -19.26 1.12 11.88
C SER A 205 -20.06 1.38 13.16
N LEU A 206 -19.39 1.76 14.25
CA LEU A 206 -20.02 2.08 15.54
C LEU A 206 -20.98 3.27 15.39
N ARG A 207 -20.55 4.34 14.76
CA ARG A 207 -21.41 5.48 14.47
C ARG A 207 -22.66 5.07 13.66
N GLY A 208 -22.46 4.25 12.62
CA GLY A 208 -23.56 3.78 11.77
C GLY A 208 -24.57 2.91 12.52
N SER A 209 -24.14 2.16 13.53
CA SER A 209 -25.02 1.33 14.38
C SER A 209 -25.72 2.11 15.49
N LEU A 210 -25.05 3.10 16.09
CA LEU A 210 -25.57 3.85 17.22
C LEU A 210 -26.50 4.99 16.81
N LEU A 211 -26.17 5.69 15.72
CA LEU A 211 -26.94 6.88 15.30
C LEU A 211 -28.44 6.60 15.06
N PRO A 212 -28.85 5.53 14.36
CA PRO A 212 -30.26 5.19 14.20
C PRO A 212 -30.97 4.91 15.54
N LYS A 213 -30.28 4.25 16.48
CA LYS A 213 -30.82 3.90 17.80
C LYS A 213 -31.03 5.13 18.69
N LEU A 214 -30.12 6.09 18.61
CA LEU A 214 -30.24 7.39 19.26
C LEU A 214 -31.41 8.19 18.68
N MET A 215 -31.53 8.21 17.36
CA MET A 215 -32.60 8.97 16.67
C MET A 215 -34.01 8.37 16.91
N SER A 216 -34.09 7.05 17.09
CA SER A 216 -35.34 6.35 17.39
C SER A 216 -35.73 6.40 18.87
N GLY A 217 -34.87 6.87 19.76
CA GLY A 217 -35.06 6.82 21.21
C GLY A 217 -34.89 5.42 21.82
N GLU A 218 -34.36 4.44 21.06
CA GLU A 218 -34.05 3.10 21.58
C GLU A 218 -32.86 3.13 22.57
N LEU A 219 -31.95 4.09 22.39
CA LEU A 219 -30.90 4.41 23.36
C LEU A 219 -31.18 5.74 24.02
N ASP A 220 -31.41 5.69 25.35
CA ASP A 220 -31.49 6.88 26.18
C ASP A 220 -30.10 7.27 26.68
N VAL A 221 -29.68 8.50 26.42
CA VAL A 221 -28.41 9.07 26.83
C VAL A 221 -28.55 10.20 27.84
N SER A 222 -29.76 10.39 28.39
CA SER A 222 -30.05 11.50 29.34
C SER A 222 -29.24 11.39 30.65
N GLU A 223 -28.73 10.20 30.98
CA GLU A 223 -27.92 9.95 32.19
C GLU A 223 -26.41 9.88 31.94
N ILE A 224 -25.94 10.13 30.70
CA ILE A 224 -24.52 10.14 30.39
C ILE A 224 -23.94 11.52 30.66
N ASP A 225 -23.14 11.65 31.71
CA ASP A 225 -22.33 12.85 31.97
C ASP A 225 -21.23 12.95 30.89
N ILE A 226 -21.23 14.09 30.15
CA ILE A 226 -20.28 14.39 29.08
C ILE A 226 -19.20 15.33 29.63
#